data_7a8fd76178e95cbcade89d50b8d63a2b
#
_entry.id   7a8fd76178e95cbcade89d50b8d63a2b
#
_cell.length_a   1.000
_cell.length_b   1.000
_cell.length_c   1.000
_cell.angle_alpha   90.00
_cell.angle_beta   90.00
_cell.angle_gamma   90.00
#
_symmetry.space_group_name_H-M   'P 1'
#
loop_
_entity.id
_entity.type
_entity.pdbx_description
1 polymer ?
#
loop_
_entity_poly.entity_id
_entity_poly.type
_entity_poly.pdbx_seq_one_letter_code
_entity_poly.pdbx_strand_id
1 'polypeptide(L)'
;MHAQRTFLWLIAVLLLVGCETLGIPKPESFKEKLAFGYATVTSVRQSATTLLTAKKISADDAQHVQDQANNARTGLDVARGLEKTDPKAADAKLTAIRTALTALQAYLVSREKS
;
A
#
# COMPACT_ATOMS: atom_id res chain seq x y z
N MET A 1 9.56 -26.38 -13.42
CA MET A 1 9.73 -25.00 -12.97
C MET A 1 8.78 -24.01 -13.65
N HIS A 2 8.57 -24.12 -14.94
CA HIS A 2 7.62 -23.27 -15.64
C HIS A 2 6.17 -23.48 -15.17
N ALA A 3 5.80 -24.70 -14.81
CA ALA A 3 4.48 -25.03 -14.31
C ALA A 3 4.19 -24.36 -12.97
N GLN A 4 5.18 -24.24 -12.09
CA GLN A 4 5.04 -23.59 -10.79
C GLN A 4 4.83 -22.07 -10.92
N ARG A 5 5.52 -21.44 -11.85
CA ARG A 5 5.37 -20.02 -12.11
C ARG A 5 3.99 -19.70 -12.68
N THR A 6 3.54 -20.50 -13.63
CA THR A 6 2.23 -20.37 -14.24
C THR A 6 1.12 -20.59 -13.21
N PHE A 7 1.32 -21.57 -12.32
CA PHE A 7 0.36 -21.89 -11.26
C PHE A 7 0.21 -20.74 -10.26
N LEU A 8 1.32 -20.16 -9.82
CA LEU A 8 1.32 -19.02 -8.91
C LEU A 8 0.65 -17.80 -9.54
N TRP A 9 0.90 -17.58 -10.82
CA TRP A 9 0.29 -16.47 -11.55
C TRP A 9 -1.22 -16.68 -11.69
N LEU A 10 -1.64 -17.91 -11.96
CA LEU A 10 -3.06 -18.26 -12.03
C LEU A 10 -3.78 -18.08 -10.69
N ILE A 11 -3.13 -18.44 -9.59
CA ILE A 11 -3.69 -18.24 -8.25
C ILE A 11 -3.84 -16.75 -7.95
N ALA A 12 -2.86 -15.93 -8.30
CA ALA A 12 -2.92 -14.49 -8.11
C ALA A 12 -4.06 -13.86 -8.90
N VAL A 13 -4.24 -14.28 -10.15
CA VAL A 13 -5.33 -13.83 -11.01
C VAL A 13 -6.68 -14.29 -10.46
N LEU A 14 -6.77 -15.52 -10.00
CA LEU A 14 -7.99 -16.06 -9.39
C LEU A 14 -8.39 -15.33 -8.13
N LEU A 15 -7.41 -14.94 -7.30
CA LEU A 15 -7.67 -14.16 -6.10
C LEU A 15 -8.23 -12.78 -6.43
N LEU A 16 -7.71 -12.13 -7.47
CA LEU A 16 -8.21 -10.83 -7.93
C LEU A 16 -9.61 -10.94 -8.49
N VAL A 17 -9.86 -11.92 -9.33
CA VAL A 17 -11.18 -12.21 -9.90
C VAL A 17 -12.16 -12.65 -8.82
N GLY A 18 -11.67 -13.42 -7.84
CA GLY A 18 -12.47 -13.87 -6.71
C GLY A 18 -13.02 -12.71 -5.87
N CYS A 19 -12.22 -11.67 -5.65
CA CYS A 19 -12.66 -10.49 -4.92
C CYS A 19 -13.76 -9.73 -5.66
N GLU A 20 -13.71 -9.69 -7.00
CA GLU A 20 -14.75 -9.06 -7.81
C GLU A 20 -15.99 -9.94 -7.94
N THR A 21 -15.79 -11.24 -8.08
CA THR A 21 -16.88 -12.21 -8.32
C THR A 21 -17.74 -12.44 -7.09
N LEU A 22 -17.16 -12.32 -5.89
CA LEU A 22 -17.90 -12.47 -4.64
C LEU A 22 -18.86 -11.32 -4.38
N GLY A 23 -18.87 -10.32 -5.27
CA GLY A 23 -19.81 -9.20 -5.16
C GLY A 23 -19.65 -8.45 -3.86
N ILE A 24 -18.43 -8.42 -3.32
CA ILE A 24 -18.15 -7.65 -2.12
C ILE A 24 -18.51 -6.20 -2.45
N PRO A 25 -19.51 -5.65 -1.75
CA PRO A 25 -19.99 -4.34 -2.12
C PRO A 25 -18.88 -3.30 -2.00
N LYS A 26 -18.71 -2.62 -3.07
CA LYS A 26 -17.90 -1.41 -3.10
C LYS A 26 -18.83 -0.24 -2.88
N PRO A 27 -18.42 0.78 -2.22
CA PRO A 27 -17.08 1.02 -1.70
C PRO A 27 -16.88 0.42 -0.32
N GLU A 28 -15.64 0.10 -0.04
CA GLU A 28 -15.21 -0.20 1.31
C GLU A 28 -15.52 1.00 2.21
N SER A 29 -15.83 0.74 3.46
CA SER A 29 -16.05 1.80 4.43
C SER A 29 -14.77 2.62 4.63
N PHE A 30 -14.93 3.83 5.13
CA PHE A 30 -13.78 4.67 5.49
C PHE A 30 -12.85 3.92 6.45
N LYS A 31 -13.41 3.25 7.43
CA LYS A 31 -12.66 2.47 8.42
C LYS A 31 -11.81 1.38 7.76
N GLU A 32 -12.37 0.67 6.79
CA GLU A 32 -11.65 -0.38 6.07
C GLU A 32 -10.52 0.19 5.22
N LYS A 33 -10.79 1.29 4.52
CA LYS A 33 -9.77 1.99 3.71
C LYS A 33 -8.65 2.51 4.60
N LEU A 34 -8.99 3.02 5.77
CA LEU A 34 -8.02 3.53 6.73
C LEU A 34 -7.13 2.40 7.25
N ALA A 35 -7.73 1.28 7.65
CA ALA A 35 -7.00 0.10 8.10
C ALA A 35 -6.06 -0.43 7.02
N PHE A 36 -6.53 -0.46 5.78
CA PHE A 36 -5.72 -0.86 4.64
C PHE A 36 -4.53 0.09 4.44
N GLY A 37 -4.76 1.39 4.62
CA GLY A 37 -3.70 2.40 4.54
C GLY A 37 -2.59 2.15 5.56
N TYR A 38 -2.95 1.90 6.81
CA TYR A 38 -1.98 1.59 7.86
C TYR A 38 -1.20 0.31 7.55
N ALA A 39 -1.89 -0.73 7.07
CA ALA A 39 -1.24 -1.98 6.68
C ALA A 39 -0.26 -1.75 5.53
N THR A 40 -0.62 -0.90 4.58
CA THR A 40 0.25 -0.55 3.46
C THR A 40 1.50 0.20 3.92
N VAL A 41 1.37 1.11 4.88
CA VAL A 41 2.54 1.80 5.46
C VAL A 41 3.51 0.78 6.05
N THR A 42 3.02 -0.18 6.81
CA THR A 42 3.85 -1.24 7.39
C THR A 42 4.56 -2.04 6.31
N SER A 43 3.82 -2.44 5.28
CA SER A 43 4.35 -3.21 4.16
C SER A 43 5.45 -2.44 3.41
N VAL A 44 5.22 -1.16 3.15
CA VAL A 44 6.20 -0.28 2.48
C VAL A 44 7.49 -0.20 3.31
N ARG A 45 7.37 -0.02 4.61
CA ARG A 45 8.54 0.08 5.50
C ARG A 45 9.33 -1.22 5.53
N GLN A 46 8.64 -2.36 5.61
CA GLN A 46 9.29 -3.67 5.60
C GLN A 46 9.99 -3.93 4.25
N SER A 47 9.34 -3.59 3.14
CA SER A 47 9.93 -3.75 1.81
C SER A 47 11.19 -2.89 1.65
N ALA A 48 11.17 -1.65 2.13
CA ALA A 48 12.34 -0.77 2.09
C ALA A 48 13.51 -1.38 2.85
N THR A 49 13.26 -1.93 4.03
CA THR A 49 14.29 -2.58 4.85
C THR A 49 14.86 -3.80 4.13
N THR A 50 13.99 -4.63 3.56
CA THR A 50 14.40 -5.82 2.81
C THR A 50 15.27 -5.47 1.61
N LEU A 51 14.87 -4.45 0.84
CA LEU A 51 15.62 -4.02 -0.34
C LEU A 51 16.95 -3.38 0.04
N LEU A 52 17.00 -2.65 1.15
CA LEU A 52 18.25 -2.08 1.65
C LEU A 52 19.22 -3.20 2.04
N THR A 53 18.73 -4.19 2.78
CA THR A 53 19.55 -5.35 3.19
C THR A 53 20.07 -6.11 1.98
N ALA A 54 19.26 -6.25 0.93
CA ALA A 54 19.63 -6.90 -0.32
C ALA A 54 20.47 -6.00 -1.22
N LYS A 55 20.78 -4.76 -0.80
CA LYS A 55 21.54 -3.77 -1.55
C LYS A 55 20.92 -3.39 -2.89
N LYS A 56 19.60 -3.49 -2.98
CA LYS A 56 18.83 -3.11 -4.17
C LYS A 56 18.44 -1.63 -4.17
N ILE A 57 18.48 -0.99 -3.02
CA ILE A 57 18.35 0.46 -2.90
C ILE A 57 19.45 0.98 -1.97
N SER A 58 19.80 2.26 -2.13
CA SER A 58 20.79 2.91 -1.27
C SER A 58 20.19 3.24 0.10
N ALA A 59 21.07 3.52 1.07
CA ALA A 59 20.64 3.98 2.39
C ALA A 59 19.83 5.28 2.29
N ASP A 60 20.22 6.19 1.41
CA ASP A 60 19.50 7.45 1.19
C ASP A 60 18.10 7.19 0.63
N ASP A 61 17.98 6.30 -0.34
CA ASP A 61 16.68 5.94 -0.92
C ASP A 61 15.80 5.26 0.12
N ALA A 62 16.36 4.36 0.93
CA ALA A 62 15.63 3.71 2.00
C ALA A 62 15.11 4.72 3.03
N GLN A 63 15.95 5.68 3.40
CA GLN A 63 15.56 6.75 4.34
C GLN A 63 14.43 7.60 3.75
N HIS A 64 14.52 7.92 2.47
CA HIS A 64 13.49 8.69 1.79
C HIS A 64 12.14 7.95 1.81
N VAL A 65 12.15 6.66 1.53
CA VAL A 65 10.94 5.83 1.60
C VAL A 65 10.37 5.80 3.03
N GLN A 66 11.24 5.64 4.04
CA GLN A 66 10.81 5.64 5.44
C GLN A 66 10.17 6.97 5.83
N ASP A 67 10.77 8.09 5.39
CA ASP A 67 10.22 9.42 5.66
C ASP A 67 8.83 9.60 5.02
N GLN A 68 8.68 9.15 3.79
CA GLN A 68 7.38 9.22 3.11
C GLN A 68 6.34 8.30 3.76
N ALA A 69 6.76 7.12 4.21
CA ALA A 69 5.88 6.22 4.94
C ALA A 69 5.41 6.84 6.26
N ASN A 70 6.32 7.50 6.97
CA ASN A 70 5.97 8.22 8.21
C ASN A 70 5.00 9.36 7.94
N ASN A 71 5.22 10.11 6.87
CA ASN A 71 4.31 11.19 6.46
C ASN A 71 2.92 10.65 6.12
N ALA A 72 2.87 9.51 5.43
CA ALA A 72 1.61 8.85 5.11
C ALA A 72 0.88 8.42 6.38
N ARG A 73 1.59 7.85 7.34
CA ARG A 73 1.01 7.44 8.63
C ARG A 73 0.42 8.64 9.37
N THR A 74 1.17 9.74 9.43
CA THR A 74 0.69 10.98 10.05
C THR A 74 -0.57 11.48 9.35
N GLY A 75 -0.57 11.43 8.01
CA GLY A 75 -1.74 11.82 7.23
C GLY A 75 -2.95 10.93 7.48
N LEU A 76 -2.74 9.63 7.66
CA LEU A 76 -3.81 8.69 8.02
C LEU A 76 -4.39 9.03 9.40
N ASP A 77 -3.55 9.38 10.36
CA ASP A 77 -4.00 9.81 11.68
C ASP A 77 -4.86 11.08 11.60
N VAL A 78 -4.45 12.03 10.76
CA VAL A 78 -5.22 13.25 10.52
C VAL A 78 -6.57 12.91 9.88
N ALA A 79 -6.57 12.05 8.86
CA ALA A 79 -7.82 11.62 8.20
C ALA A 79 -8.77 10.97 9.19
N ARG A 80 -8.23 10.13 10.07
CA ARG A 80 -9.03 9.48 11.12
C ARG A 80 -9.68 10.49 12.04
N GLY A 81 -8.94 11.52 12.43
CA GLY A 81 -9.46 12.59 13.28
C GLY A 81 -10.54 13.43 12.59
N LEU A 82 -10.42 13.61 11.28
CA LEU A 82 -11.37 14.39 10.49
C LEU A 82 -12.69 13.66 10.22
N GLU A 83 -12.71 12.34 10.34
CA GLU A 83 -13.88 11.54 9.98
C GLU A 83 -15.17 12.03 10.65
N LYS A 84 -15.09 12.40 11.92
CA LYS A 84 -16.27 12.82 12.71
C LYS A 84 -16.66 14.27 12.48
N THR A 85 -15.70 15.12 12.14
CA THR A 85 -15.94 16.57 12.01
C THR A 85 -16.14 17.00 10.57
N ASP A 86 -15.43 16.37 9.64
CA ASP A 86 -15.49 16.69 8.22
C ASP A 86 -15.23 15.42 7.40
N PRO A 87 -16.27 14.55 7.26
CA PRO A 87 -16.09 13.28 6.55
C PRO A 87 -15.61 13.42 5.11
N LYS A 88 -16.00 14.49 4.44
CA LYS A 88 -15.61 14.74 3.06
C LYS A 88 -14.12 15.06 2.96
N ALA A 89 -13.63 15.89 3.85
CA ALA A 89 -12.19 16.20 3.93
C ALA A 89 -11.39 14.97 4.33
N ALA A 90 -11.91 14.17 5.26
CA ALA A 90 -11.29 12.91 5.68
C ALA A 90 -11.11 11.96 4.49
N ASP A 91 -12.16 11.80 3.70
CA ASP A 91 -12.12 10.90 2.53
C ASP A 91 -11.16 11.40 1.46
N ALA A 92 -11.14 12.71 1.20
CA ALA A 92 -10.21 13.32 0.26
C ALA A 92 -8.76 13.14 0.70
N LYS A 93 -8.48 13.32 1.98
CA LYS A 93 -7.16 13.12 2.56
C LYS A 93 -6.72 11.67 2.42
N LEU A 94 -7.60 10.74 2.76
CA LEU A 94 -7.33 9.32 2.67
C LEU A 94 -7.03 8.90 1.23
N THR A 95 -7.80 9.38 0.27
CA THR A 95 -7.59 9.09 -1.14
C THR A 95 -6.21 9.57 -1.60
N ALA A 96 -5.81 10.78 -1.23
CA ALA A 96 -4.50 11.33 -1.58
C ALA A 96 -3.37 10.49 -1.00
N ILE A 97 -3.50 10.05 0.25
CA ILE A 97 -2.49 9.22 0.91
C ILE A 97 -2.39 7.85 0.24
N ARG A 98 -3.51 7.25 -0.08
CA ARG A 98 -3.52 5.94 -0.76
C ARG A 98 -2.85 6.02 -2.13
N THR A 99 -3.07 7.11 -2.86
CA THR A 99 -2.39 7.34 -4.14
C THR A 99 -0.88 7.43 -3.94
N ALA A 100 -0.42 8.17 -2.94
CA ALA A 100 1.00 8.28 -2.63
C ALA A 100 1.61 6.94 -2.23
N LEU A 101 0.90 6.15 -1.41
CA LEU A 101 1.36 4.83 -0.99
C LEU A 101 1.45 3.86 -2.18
N THR A 102 0.49 3.92 -3.09
CA THR A 102 0.52 3.11 -4.31
C THR A 102 1.75 3.44 -5.15
N ALA A 103 2.11 4.72 -5.27
CA ALA A 103 3.31 5.14 -5.98
C ALA A 103 4.58 4.60 -5.31
N LEU A 104 4.64 4.63 -3.97
CA LEU A 104 5.77 4.06 -3.22
C LEU A 104 5.88 2.56 -3.45
N GLN A 105 4.77 1.84 -3.42
CA GLN A 105 4.76 0.40 -3.68
C GLN A 105 5.26 0.09 -5.08
N ALA A 106 4.83 0.86 -6.09
CA ALA A 106 5.28 0.69 -7.47
C ALA A 106 6.79 0.90 -7.59
N TYR A 107 7.32 1.91 -6.91
CA TYR A 107 8.77 2.16 -6.87
C TYR A 107 9.50 0.96 -6.27
N LEU A 108 9.05 0.46 -5.11
CA LEU A 108 9.70 -0.65 -4.43
C LEU A 108 9.65 -1.93 -5.27
N VAL A 109 8.53 -2.20 -5.92
CA VAL A 109 8.40 -3.36 -6.81
C VAL A 109 9.39 -3.25 -7.98
N SER A 110 9.56 -2.06 -8.53
CA SER A 110 10.52 -1.84 -9.63
C SER A 110 11.95 -2.12 -9.18
N ARG A 111 12.28 -1.82 -7.93
CA ARG A 111 13.62 -2.09 -7.38
C ARG A 111 13.85 -3.56 -7.07
N GLU A 112 12.81 -4.29 -6.71
CA GLU A 112 12.90 -5.74 -6.52
C GLU A 112 13.34 -6.45 -7.79
N LYS A 113 12.90 -5.97 -8.93
CA LYS A 113 13.19 -6.56 -10.23
C LYS A 113 14.57 -6.19 -10.81
N SER A 114 15.28 -5.29 -10.16
CA SER A 114 16.59 -4.81 -10.61
C SER A 114 17.71 -5.80 -10.34
#